data_73e710b58016d20b2e0c66afc2d514c9
#
_entry.id   73e710b58016d20b2e0c66afc2d514c9
#
_cell.length_a   1.000
_cell.length_b   1.000
_cell.length_c   1.000
_cell.angle_alpha   90.00
_cell.angle_beta   90.00
_cell.angle_gamma   90.00
#
_symmetry.space_group_name_H-M   'P 1'
#
loop_
_entity.id
_entity.type
_entity.pdbx_description
1 polymer ?
#
loop_
_entity_poly.entity_id
_entity_poly.type
_entity_poly.pdbx_seq_one_letter_code
_entity_poly.pdbx_strand_id
1 'polypeptide(L)'
;ILLQMSKAFIGQPAPEFTAQAVVDGDFKSVSLKDYKGKYVILFFYPLDFTFVCPTEIIAFSERFEEFKNLNVAVLAASTDSVFSHLAWINQPRKAGGLGDMKIPVIADTNHQISRDYGVLKEDEVRILIGIAYRGLFIIDPKGILRQITINDLPVGRSVDETLRLVQAFQFVEKHGEVCPAGWTPGKDTIKPDVKNSKAFFEKQ
;
A
#
# COMPACT_ATOMS: atom_id res chain seq x y z
N ILE A 1 -16.04 -17.04 19.40
CA ILE A 1 -15.18 -15.89 18.96
C ILE A 1 -15.62 -15.57 17.55
N LEU A 2 -16.31 -14.44 17.35
CA LEU A 2 -16.61 -13.92 16.02
C LEU A 2 -15.27 -13.43 15.43
N LEU A 3 -14.63 -14.23 14.58
CA LEU A 3 -13.57 -13.76 13.70
C LEU A 3 -14.14 -12.59 12.90
N GLN A 4 -13.70 -11.38 13.19
CA GLN A 4 -14.11 -10.22 12.43
C GLN A 4 -13.45 -10.33 11.04
N MET A 5 -14.24 -10.69 10.03
CA MET A 5 -13.76 -10.85 8.67
C MET A 5 -13.30 -9.51 8.10
N SER A 6 -12.25 -9.53 7.27
CA SER A 6 -11.84 -8.37 6.48
C SER A 6 -13.03 -7.73 5.76
N LYS A 7 -13.03 -6.39 5.68
CA LYS A 7 -13.98 -5.62 4.87
C LYS A 7 -13.38 -5.21 3.52
N ALA A 8 -12.09 -5.51 3.28
CA ALA A 8 -11.38 -5.15 2.07
C ALA A 8 -11.55 -6.25 1.00
N PHE A 9 -12.30 -5.95 -0.05
CA PHE A 9 -12.55 -6.87 -1.17
C PHE A 9 -12.26 -6.18 -2.49
N ILE A 10 -11.56 -6.86 -3.41
CA ILE A 10 -11.27 -6.34 -4.76
C ILE A 10 -12.58 -6.06 -5.49
N GLY A 11 -12.65 -4.90 -6.15
CA GLY A 11 -13.83 -4.43 -6.87
C GLY A 11 -14.90 -3.78 -5.99
N GLN A 12 -14.69 -3.69 -4.68
CA GLN A 12 -15.58 -3.01 -3.73
C GLN A 12 -14.92 -1.72 -3.21
N PRO A 13 -15.70 -0.78 -2.65
CA PRO A 13 -15.15 0.37 -1.94
C PRO A 13 -14.15 -0.07 -0.86
N ALA A 14 -12.97 0.55 -0.83
CA ALA A 14 -12.00 0.32 0.21
C ALA A 14 -12.54 0.75 1.57
N PRO A 15 -12.23 0.04 2.67
CA PRO A 15 -12.63 0.45 4.02
C PRO A 15 -12.15 1.87 4.33
N GLU A 16 -13.08 2.73 4.72
CA GLU A 16 -12.80 4.12 5.09
C GLU A 16 -12.11 4.17 6.46
N PHE A 17 -11.20 5.12 6.61
CA PHE A 17 -10.56 5.38 7.89
C PHE A 17 -10.27 6.87 8.09
N THR A 18 -10.10 7.25 9.35
CA THR A 18 -9.52 8.51 9.79
C THR A 18 -8.64 8.20 11.00
N ALA A 19 -7.37 8.57 10.95
CA ALA A 19 -6.41 8.30 12.02
C ALA A 19 -5.38 9.42 12.14
N GLN A 20 -4.67 9.43 13.28
CA GLN A 20 -3.50 10.29 13.43
C GLN A 20 -2.32 9.73 12.62
N ALA A 21 -1.51 10.61 12.08
CA ALA A 21 -0.31 10.27 11.33
C ALA A 21 0.80 11.28 11.60
N VAL A 22 2.03 10.88 11.34
CA VAL A 22 3.15 11.81 11.18
C VAL A 22 3.22 12.21 9.71
N VAL A 23 3.12 13.50 9.44
CA VAL A 23 3.19 14.09 8.10
C VAL A 23 4.10 15.31 8.14
N ASP A 24 5.21 15.28 7.40
CA ASP A 24 6.21 16.35 7.36
C ASP A 24 6.74 16.74 8.78
N GLY A 25 6.91 15.72 9.65
CA GLY A 25 7.38 15.90 11.03
C GLY A 25 6.34 16.38 12.03
N ASP A 26 5.08 16.60 11.61
CA ASP A 26 3.98 17.04 12.47
C ASP A 26 2.91 15.96 12.63
N PHE A 27 2.13 16.06 13.73
CA PHE A 27 0.96 15.23 13.93
C PHE A 27 -0.25 15.81 13.19
N LYS A 28 -0.81 15.03 12.26
CA LYS A 28 -1.99 15.43 11.48
C LYS A 28 -3.03 14.30 11.48
N SER A 29 -4.30 14.67 11.38
CA SER A 29 -5.36 13.72 11.08
C SER A 29 -5.34 13.44 9.57
N VAL A 30 -5.35 12.18 9.18
CA VAL A 30 -5.35 11.71 7.78
C VAL A 30 -6.56 10.80 7.58
N SER A 31 -7.32 11.06 6.52
CA SER A 31 -8.48 10.25 6.13
C SER A 31 -8.28 9.73 4.70
N LEU A 32 -8.79 8.53 4.39
CA LEU A 32 -8.80 8.03 3.02
C LEU A 32 -9.51 9.00 2.05
N LYS A 33 -10.52 9.70 2.52
CA LYS A 33 -11.27 10.71 1.75
C LYS A 33 -10.43 11.88 1.26
N ASP A 34 -9.35 12.21 1.94
CA ASP A 34 -8.43 13.31 1.59
C ASP A 34 -7.71 13.05 0.26
N TYR A 35 -7.71 11.78 -0.19
CA TYR A 35 -7.04 11.33 -1.40
C TYR A 35 -8.01 11.03 -2.55
N LYS A 36 -9.27 11.41 -2.44
CA LYS A 36 -10.25 11.22 -3.52
C LYS A 36 -9.76 11.86 -4.83
N GLY A 37 -9.88 11.12 -5.94
CA GLY A 37 -9.38 11.53 -7.25
C GLY A 37 -7.91 11.16 -7.51
N LYS A 38 -7.25 10.49 -6.56
CA LYS A 38 -5.90 9.93 -6.73
C LYS A 38 -5.93 8.41 -6.55
N TYR A 39 -4.96 7.73 -7.14
CA TYR A 39 -4.64 6.38 -6.66
C TYR A 39 -4.03 6.45 -5.27
N VAL A 40 -4.32 5.47 -4.43
CA VAL A 40 -3.75 5.36 -3.09
C VAL A 40 -3.06 4.00 -2.95
N ILE A 41 -1.81 4.03 -2.51
CA ILE A 41 -1.11 2.86 -1.99
C ILE A 41 -1.17 2.96 -0.46
N LEU A 42 -1.94 2.09 0.16
CA LEU A 42 -1.94 1.92 1.61
C LEU A 42 -1.17 0.65 1.94
N PHE A 43 -0.07 0.78 2.67
CA PHE A 43 0.68 -0.40 3.06
C PHE A 43 0.90 -0.45 4.58
N PHE A 44 0.70 -1.64 5.12
CA PHE A 44 0.87 -1.92 6.54
C PHE A 44 2.24 -2.57 6.79
N TYR A 45 2.85 -2.25 7.91
CA TYR A 45 4.07 -2.90 8.39
C TYR A 45 3.91 -3.28 9.86
N PRO A 46 4.65 -4.31 10.35
CA PRO A 46 4.46 -4.86 11.69
C PRO A 46 4.70 -3.88 12.82
N LEU A 47 5.92 -3.36 12.95
CA LEU A 47 6.35 -2.53 14.09
C LEU A 47 7.45 -1.55 13.69
N ASP A 48 7.47 -0.41 14.39
CA ASP A 48 8.60 0.51 14.42
C ASP A 48 9.86 -0.15 15.00
N PHE A 49 11.03 0.42 14.73
CA PHE A 49 12.32 -0.01 15.28
C PHE A 49 12.67 -1.48 15.02
N THR A 50 12.24 -2.05 13.89
CA THR A 50 12.54 -3.43 13.48
C THR A 50 13.50 -3.48 12.29
N PHE A 51 13.56 -4.61 11.57
CA PHE A 51 14.65 -4.89 10.61
C PHE A 51 14.22 -4.73 9.15
N VAL A 52 13.14 -5.38 8.72
CA VAL A 52 12.62 -5.30 7.34
C VAL A 52 11.82 -4.02 7.13
N CYS A 53 11.06 -3.58 8.12
CA CYS A 53 10.16 -2.44 8.00
C CYS A 53 10.83 -1.14 7.53
N PRO A 54 12.00 -0.73 8.08
CA PRO A 54 12.63 0.49 7.61
C PRO A 54 13.06 0.40 6.14
N THR A 55 13.45 -0.78 5.65
CA THR A 55 13.87 -0.96 4.25
C THR A 55 12.72 -0.69 3.29
N GLU A 56 11.50 -1.12 3.62
CA GLU A 56 10.32 -0.88 2.80
C GLU A 56 9.90 0.60 2.84
N ILE A 57 9.74 1.16 4.04
CA ILE A 57 9.22 2.53 4.23
C ILE A 57 10.17 3.53 3.57
N ILE A 58 11.48 3.37 3.76
CA ILE A 58 12.50 4.20 3.12
C ILE A 58 12.41 4.08 1.60
N ALA A 59 12.31 2.85 1.05
CA ALA A 59 12.24 2.64 -0.40
C ALA A 59 11.00 3.31 -1.02
N PHE A 60 9.84 3.20 -0.40
CA PHE A 60 8.63 3.91 -0.85
C PHE A 60 8.78 5.43 -0.75
N SER A 61 9.36 5.94 0.33
CA SER A 61 9.59 7.37 0.53
C SER A 61 10.61 7.95 -0.45
N GLU A 62 11.68 7.24 -0.76
CA GLU A 62 12.70 7.69 -1.74
C GLU A 62 12.13 7.79 -3.16
N ARG A 63 11.20 6.92 -3.52
CA ARG A 63 10.54 6.92 -4.82
C ARG A 63 9.24 7.72 -4.86
N PHE A 64 9.00 8.58 -3.86
CA PHE A 64 7.80 9.41 -3.75
C PHE A 64 7.49 10.22 -5.02
N GLU A 65 8.50 10.83 -5.68
CA GLU A 65 8.27 11.62 -6.90
C GLU A 65 7.76 10.77 -8.06
N GLU A 66 8.13 9.50 -8.17
CA GLU A 66 7.60 8.60 -9.19
C GLU A 66 6.11 8.34 -8.98
N PHE A 67 5.72 8.06 -7.74
CA PHE A 67 4.30 7.92 -7.38
C PHE A 67 3.51 9.20 -7.61
N LYS A 68 4.05 10.34 -7.19
CA LYS A 68 3.43 11.66 -7.36
C LYS A 68 3.20 12.00 -8.83
N ASN A 69 4.17 11.71 -9.71
CA ASN A 69 4.05 11.91 -11.16
C ASN A 69 2.96 11.04 -11.80
N LEU A 70 2.62 9.91 -11.18
CA LEU A 70 1.50 9.04 -11.55
C LEU A 70 0.18 9.42 -10.87
N ASN A 71 0.12 10.56 -10.15
CA ASN A 71 -1.03 10.97 -9.33
C ASN A 71 -1.40 9.91 -8.27
N VAL A 72 -0.40 9.37 -7.57
CA VAL A 72 -0.54 8.35 -6.53
C VAL A 72 -0.12 8.93 -5.19
N ALA A 73 -0.94 8.73 -4.16
CA ALA A 73 -0.57 8.92 -2.76
C ALA A 73 -0.09 7.60 -2.17
N VAL A 74 0.97 7.65 -1.37
CA VAL A 74 1.52 6.49 -0.66
C VAL A 74 1.42 6.72 0.83
N LEU A 75 0.82 5.78 1.56
CA LEU A 75 0.54 5.85 2.99
C LEU A 75 1.11 4.60 3.67
N ALA A 76 1.96 4.79 4.67
CA ALA A 76 2.43 3.71 5.55
C ALA A 76 1.55 3.65 6.80
N ALA A 77 1.30 2.46 7.35
CA ALA A 77 0.53 2.29 8.56
C ALA A 77 1.08 1.17 9.45
N SER A 78 1.07 1.36 10.75
CA SER A 78 1.25 0.30 11.74
C SER A 78 0.36 0.53 12.97
N THR A 79 0.38 -0.41 13.90
CA THR A 79 -0.35 -0.30 15.16
C THR A 79 0.40 0.51 16.23
N ASP A 80 1.61 1.00 15.93
CA ASP A 80 2.36 1.88 16.81
C ASP A 80 1.72 3.28 16.91
N SER A 81 2.14 4.05 17.89
CA SER A 81 1.65 5.41 18.12
C SER A 81 2.36 6.45 17.24
N VAL A 82 1.73 7.61 17.02
CA VAL A 82 2.37 8.75 16.34
C VAL A 82 3.66 9.20 17.03
N PHE A 83 3.77 9.02 18.35
CA PHE A 83 4.98 9.34 19.12
C PHE A 83 6.13 8.38 18.78
N SER A 84 5.84 7.10 18.63
CA SER A 84 6.81 6.09 18.17
C SER A 84 7.26 6.40 16.74
N HIS A 85 6.32 6.65 15.82
CA HIS A 85 6.63 7.02 14.44
C HIS A 85 7.54 8.24 14.36
N LEU A 86 7.21 9.30 15.11
CA LEU A 86 8.01 10.53 15.10
C LEU A 86 9.42 10.29 15.66
N ALA A 87 9.53 9.53 16.74
CA ALA A 87 10.82 9.17 17.32
C ALA A 87 11.68 8.38 16.32
N TRP A 88 11.07 7.44 15.59
CA TRP A 88 11.75 6.63 14.60
C TRP A 88 12.15 7.41 13.33
N ILE A 89 11.31 8.34 12.87
CA ILE A 89 11.61 9.28 11.79
C ILE A 89 12.81 10.17 12.16
N ASN A 90 12.85 10.66 13.40
CA ASN A 90 13.94 11.53 13.88
C ASN A 90 15.26 10.78 14.13
N GLN A 91 15.22 9.45 14.20
CA GLN A 91 16.43 8.66 14.35
C GLN A 91 17.18 8.55 13.02
N PRO A 92 18.53 8.73 13.01
CA PRO A 92 19.32 8.59 11.81
C PRO A 92 19.24 7.17 11.20
N ARG A 93 19.20 7.07 9.87
CA ARG A 93 19.16 5.78 9.14
C ARG A 93 20.30 4.84 9.53
N LYS A 94 21.50 5.37 9.77
CA LYS A 94 22.66 4.59 10.21
C LYS A 94 22.48 3.93 11.58
N ALA A 95 21.55 4.43 12.38
CA ALA A 95 21.18 3.87 13.67
C ALA A 95 19.87 3.06 13.59
N GLY A 96 19.40 2.70 12.40
CA GLY A 96 18.15 1.96 12.20
C GLY A 96 16.89 2.81 12.17
N GLY A 97 17.00 4.14 12.12
CA GLY A 97 15.88 5.07 11.96
C GLY A 97 15.42 5.20 10.52
N LEU A 98 14.30 5.91 10.32
CA LEU A 98 13.76 6.18 8.99
C LEU A 98 14.44 7.40 8.32
N GLY A 99 14.86 8.39 9.11
CA GLY A 99 15.22 9.71 8.57
C GLY A 99 14.01 10.44 8.00
N ASP A 100 14.24 11.51 7.26
CA ASP A 100 13.17 12.30 6.66
C ASP A 100 12.24 11.45 5.77
N MET A 101 10.93 11.54 6.04
CA MET A 101 9.90 10.82 5.32
C MET A 101 9.06 11.77 4.46
N LYS A 102 8.85 11.38 3.19
CA LYS A 102 8.00 12.11 2.24
C LYS A 102 6.58 11.56 2.17
N ILE A 103 6.29 10.51 2.92
CA ILE A 103 4.99 9.83 2.95
C ILE A 103 4.42 9.87 4.38
N PRO A 104 3.10 10.00 4.56
CA PRO A 104 2.45 9.88 5.85
C PRO A 104 2.70 8.52 6.50
N VAL A 105 2.93 8.52 7.83
CA VAL A 105 3.02 7.30 8.65
C VAL A 105 1.87 7.31 9.64
N ILE A 106 0.89 6.44 9.40
CA ILE A 106 -0.40 6.37 10.09
C ILE A 106 -0.31 5.48 11.32
N ALA A 107 -0.85 5.96 12.45
CA ALA A 107 -0.95 5.25 13.71
C ALA A 107 -2.33 4.60 13.87
N ASP A 108 -2.41 3.29 13.72
CA ASP A 108 -3.63 2.49 13.94
C ASP A 108 -3.65 1.88 15.34
N THR A 109 -3.49 2.72 16.37
CA THR A 109 -3.35 2.28 17.77
C THR A 109 -4.57 1.54 18.34
N ASN A 110 -5.75 1.71 17.74
CA ASN A 110 -6.95 0.96 18.09
C ASN A 110 -7.16 -0.30 17.25
N HIS A 111 -6.23 -0.61 16.35
CA HIS A 111 -6.23 -1.77 15.45
C HIS A 111 -7.42 -1.83 14.47
N GLN A 112 -8.20 -0.75 14.34
CA GLN A 112 -9.42 -0.77 13.53
C GLN A 112 -9.11 -0.84 12.05
N ILE A 113 -8.12 -0.08 11.57
CA ILE A 113 -7.74 -0.07 10.16
C ILE A 113 -7.15 -1.43 9.76
N SER A 114 -6.20 -1.92 10.55
CA SER A 114 -5.56 -3.24 10.31
C SER A 114 -6.57 -4.38 10.31
N ARG A 115 -7.59 -4.30 11.18
CA ARG A 115 -8.68 -5.28 11.24
C ARG A 115 -9.59 -5.18 10.02
N ASP A 116 -10.01 -3.99 9.65
CA ASP A 116 -10.91 -3.76 8.50
C ASP A 116 -10.25 -4.16 7.18
N TYR A 117 -8.93 -3.97 7.06
CA TYR A 117 -8.15 -4.42 5.91
C TYR A 117 -7.70 -5.89 5.98
N GLY A 118 -8.01 -6.60 7.06
CA GLY A 118 -7.73 -8.03 7.21
C GLY A 118 -6.26 -8.38 7.36
N VAL A 119 -5.46 -7.45 7.90
CA VAL A 119 -4.01 -7.62 8.10
C VAL A 119 -3.62 -7.70 9.57
N LEU A 120 -4.56 -7.50 10.50
CA LEU A 120 -4.27 -7.60 11.93
C LEU A 120 -3.96 -9.05 12.31
N LYS A 121 -2.84 -9.25 12.98
CA LYS A 121 -2.43 -10.56 13.50
C LYS A 121 -3.08 -10.78 14.87
N GLU A 122 -4.06 -11.69 14.94
CA GLU A 122 -4.84 -12.00 16.15
C GLU A 122 -4.61 -13.44 16.66
N ASP A 123 -3.61 -14.16 16.15
CA ASP A 123 -3.33 -15.56 16.54
C ASP A 123 -2.93 -15.67 18.00
N GLU A 124 -3.65 -16.48 18.77
CA GLU A 124 -3.47 -16.64 20.23
C GLU A 124 -2.14 -17.31 20.65
N VAL A 125 -1.34 -17.82 19.70
CA VAL A 125 -0.21 -18.73 19.99
C VAL A 125 1.17 -18.06 19.92
N ARG A 126 1.29 -16.77 19.53
CA ARG A 126 2.59 -16.13 19.30
C ARG A 126 2.75 -14.77 19.99
N ILE A 127 3.98 -14.48 20.38
CA ILE A 127 4.43 -13.29 21.12
C ILE A 127 4.07 -11.95 20.44
N LEU A 128 3.74 -11.96 19.14
CA LEU A 128 3.48 -10.76 18.34
C LEU A 128 1.98 -10.67 17.96
N ILE A 129 1.12 -10.52 18.98
CA ILE A 129 -0.32 -10.26 18.79
C ILE A 129 -0.54 -8.75 18.66
N GLY A 130 -1.49 -8.34 17.81
CA GLY A 130 -1.86 -6.93 17.65
C GLY A 130 -0.99 -6.12 16.69
N ILE A 131 -0.06 -6.78 15.97
CA ILE A 131 0.69 -6.15 14.89
C ILE A 131 0.04 -6.43 13.54
N ALA A 132 0.42 -5.67 12.51
CA ALA A 132 -0.05 -5.92 11.16
C ALA A 132 0.87 -6.87 10.38
N TYR A 133 0.31 -7.74 9.55
CA TYR A 133 1.03 -8.36 8.44
C TYR A 133 1.44 -7.29 7.41
N ARG A 134 2.34 -7.64 6.50
CA ARG A 134 2.79 -6.74 5.43
C ARG A 134 1.75 -6.68 4.31
N GLY A 135 0.60 -6.07 4.58
CA GLY A 135 -0.44 -5.83 3.59
C GLY A 135 -0.12 -4.61 2.73
N LEU A 136 -0.42 -4.68 1.43
CA LEU A 136 -0.39 -3.55 0.51
C LEU A 136 -1.66 -3.57 -0.33
N PHE A 137 -2.28 -2.41 -0.44
CA PHE A 137 -3.58 -2.21 -1.08
C PHE A 137 -3.47 -1.08 -2.09
N ILE A 138 -3.90 -1.35 -3.34
CA ILE A 138 -4.01 -0.34 -4.39
C ILE A 138 -5.47 0.04 -4.51
N ILE A 139 -5.78 1.32 -4.29
CA ILE A 139 -7.12 1.89 -4.33
C ILE A 139 -7.16 2.89 -5.48
N ASP A 140 -8.18 2.83 -6.32
CA ASP A 140 -8.32 3.72 -7.46
C ASP A 140 -8.89 5.11 -7.08
N PRO A 141 -8.90 6.09 -8.01
CA PRO A 141 -9.42 7.44 -7.75
C PRO A 141 -10.91 7.51 -7.34
N LYS A 142 -11.67 6.44 -7.56
CA LYS A 142 -13.08 6.32 -7.16
C LYS A 142 -13.22 5.70 -5.77
N GLY A 143 -12.11 5.32 -5.14
CA GLY A 143 -12.08 4.65 -3.84
C GLY A 143 -12.31 3.14 -3.93
N ILE A 144 -12.20 2.53 -5.11
CA ILE A 144 -12.40 1.09 -5.30
C ILE A 144 -11.08 0.36 -5.13
N LEU A 145 -11.08 -0.70 -4.35
CA LEU A 145 -9.92 -1.55 -4.13
C LEU A 145 -9.63 -2.39 -5.38
N ARG A 146 -8.41 -2.28 -5.91
CA ARG A 146 -7.99 -2.91 -7.16
C ARG A 146 -7.03 -4.07 -6.98
N GLN A 147 -6.20 -4.04 -5.93
CA GLN A 147 -5.19 -5.07 -5.70
C GLN A 147 -4.91 -5.20 -4.21
N ILE A 148 -4.63 -6.42 -3.78
CA ILE A 148 -4.22 -6.78 -2.42
C ILE A 148 -3.00 -7.69 -2.52
N THR A 149 -1.95 -7.38 -1.79
CA THR A 149 -0.83 -8.29 -1.51
C THR A 149 -0.62 -8.34 0.00
N ILE A 150 -0.50 -9.52 0.57
CA ILE A 150 -0.19 -9.70 1.99
C ILE A 150 0.97 -10.69 2.10
N ASN A 151 2.12 -10.22 2.58
CA ASN A 151 3.25 -11.06 2.92
C ASN A 151 3.28 -11.34 4.42
N ASP A 152 3.79 -12.50 4.79
CA ASP A 152 4.19 -12.77 6.17
C ASP A 152 5.38 -11.88 6.56
N LEU A 153 5.65 -11.80 7.86
CA LEU A 153 6.52 -10.83 8.50
C LEU A 153 7.96 -10.75 7.95
N PRO A 154 8.62 -11.87 7.53
CA PRO A 154 10.04 -11.84 7.17
C PRO A 154 10.34 -11.31 5.76
N VAL A 155 9.33 -11.12 4.89
CA VAL A 155 9.54 -10.81 3.47
C VAL A 155 8.97 -9.45 3.10
N GLY A 156 9.84 -8.50 2.74
CA GLY A 156 9.46 -7.16 2.26
C GLY A 156 8.83 -7.18 0.84
N ARG A 157 8.14 -6.10 0.51
CA ARG A 157 7.44 -5.91 -0.78
C ARG A 157 8.30 -5.13 -1.77
N SER A 158 7.94 -5.22 -3.04
CA SER A 158 8.64 -4.56 -4.16
C SER A 158 7.95 -3.23 -4.53
N VAL A 159 8.70 -2.14 -4.48
CA VAL A 159 8.26 -0.82 -4.97
C VAL A 159 8.09 -0.84 -6.48
N ASP A 160 8.99 -1.52 -7.22
CA ASP A 160 8.90 -1.65 -8.68
C ASP A 160 7.62 -2.35 -9.11
N GLU A 161 7.26 -3.45 -8.45
CA GLU A 161 6.00 -4.15 -8.74
C GLU A 161 4.78 -3.29 -8.41
N THR A 162 4.83 -2.52 -7.33
CA THR A 162 3.76 -1.60 -6.97
C THR A 162 3.56 -0.51 -8.04
N LEU A 163 4.64 0.09 -8.53
CA LEU A 163 4.60 1.07 -9.62
C LEU A 163 4.09 0.44 -10.92
N ARG A 164 4.60 -0.75 -11.26
CA ARG A 164 4.15 -1.49 -12.45
C ARG A 164 2.65 -1.76 -12.43
N LEU A 165 2.11 -2.19 -11.29
CA LEU A 165 0.68 -2.47 -11.14
C LEU A 165 -0.17 -1.20 -11.27
N VAL A 166 0.23 -0.10 -10.64
CA VAL A 166 -0.48 1.19 -10.80
C VAL A 166 -0.50 1.61 -12.27
N GLN A 167 0.64 1.56 -12.94
CA GLN A 167 0.74 1.91 -14.37
C GLN A 167 -0.15 1.00 -15.23
N ALA A 168 -0.22 -0.29 -14.92
CA ALA A 168 -1.11 -1.22 -15.61
C ALA A 168 -2.59 -0.87 -15.41
N PHE A 169 -3.03 -0.57 -14.17
CA PHE A 169 -4.41 -0.14 -13.91
C PHE A 169 -4.75 1.16 -14.62
N GLN A 170 -3.86 2.16 -14.59
CA GLN A 170 -4.03 3.42 -15.29
C GLN A 170 -4.10 3.23 -16.82
N PHE A 171 -3.28 2.32 -17.35
CA PHE A 171 -3.30 2.01 -18.79
C PHE A 171 -4.65 1.41 -19.21
N VAL A 172 -5.13 0.39 -18.46
CA VAL A 172 -6.44 -0.24 -18.74
C VAL A 172 -7.58 0.77 -18.63
N GLU A 173 -7.55 1.65 -17.64
CA GLU A 173 -8.58 2.70 -17.48
C GLU A 173 -8.59 3.68 -18.64
N LYS A 174 -7.41 4.06 -19.13
CA LYS A 174 -7.27 5.03 -20.22
C LYS A 174 -7.55 4.46 -21.61
N HIS A 175 -7.15 3.21 -21.86
CA HIS A 175 -7.14 2.64 -23.22
C HIS A 175 -8.17 1.54 -23.44
N GLY A 176 -8.73 0.95 -22.37
CA GLY A 176 -9.68 -0.17 -22.45
C GLY A 176 -9.06 -1.49 -22.92
N GLU A 177 -7.74 -1.52 -23.15
CA GLU A 177 -7.00 -2.75 -23.47
C GLU A 177 -6.48 -3.39 -22.18
N VAL A 178 -6.33 -4.72 -22.19
CA VAL A 178 -5.88 -5.44 -20.99
C VAL A 178 -4.37 -5.72 -21.04
N CYS A 179 -3.75 -5.69 -19.88
CA CYS A 179 -2.31 -5.90 -19.70
C CYS A 179 -2.04 -7.39 -19.47
N PRO A 180 -1.23 -8.05 -20.32
CA PRO A 180 -0.84 -9.46 -20.11
C PRO A 180 0.08 -9.64 -18.90
N ALA A 181 0.38 -10.89 -18.57
CA ALA A 181 1.29 -11.22 -17.49
C ALA A 181 2.65 -10.51 -17.65
N GLY A 182 3.14 -9.92 -16.55
CA GLY A 182 4.42 -9.22 -16.56
C GLY A 182 4.47 -7.95 -17.42
N TRP A 183 3.32 -7.41 -17.84
CA TRP A 183 3.27 -6.20 -18.65
C TRP A 183 3.97 -5.03 -17.96
N THR A 184 4.70 -4.26 -18.73
CA THR A 184 5.32 -2.98 -18.33
C THR A 184 5.01 -1.91 -19.37
N PRO A 185 5.08 -0.61 -19.03
CA PRO A 185 4.84 0.47 -19.99
C PRO A 185 5.61 0.30 -21.29
N GLY A 186 4.93 0.48 -22.41
CA GLY A 186 5.49 0.34 -23.75
C GLY A 186 5.49 -1.09 -24.33
N LYS A 187 5.04 -2.09 -23.57
CA LYS A 187 4.86 -3.46 -24.09
C LYS A 187 3.47 -3.65 -24.69
N ASP A 188 3.34 -4.69 -25.55
CA ASP A 188 2.10 -5.04 -26.20
C ASP A 188 0.98 -5.32 -25.18
N THR A 189 -0.24 -4.93 -25.56
CA THR A 189 -1.48 -5.13 -24.82
C THR A 189 -2.46 -5.95 -25.63
N ILE A 190 -3.53 -6.42 -25.02
CA ILE A 190 -4.53 -7.27 -25.66
C ILE A 190 -5.85 -6.51 -25.75
N LYS A 191 -6.41 -6.40 -26.95
CA LYS A 191 -7.80 -5.95 -27.13
C LYS A 191 -8.74 -7.04 -26.61
N PRO A 192 -9.62 -6.76 -25.62
CA PRO A 192 -10.41 -7.80 -24.97
C PRO A 192 -11.64 -8.19 -25.80
N ASP A 193 -11.42 -8.66 -27.02
CA ASP A 193 -12.45 -9.24 -27.89
C ASP A 193 -11.92 -10.49 -28.63
N VAL A 194 -12.84 -11.36 -29.08
CA VAL A 194 -12.51 -12.67 -29.65
C VAL A 194 -11.70 -12.60 -30.96
N LYS A 195 -11.88 -11.55 -31.75
CA LYS A 195 -11.21 -11.41 -33.06
C LYS A 195 -9.88 -10.68 -32.91
N ASN A 196 -9.89 -9.52 -32.24
CA ASN A 196 -8.73 -8.64 -32.19
C ASN A 196 -7.66 -9.12 -31.20
N SER A 197 -8.02 -9.95 -30.19
CA SER A 197 -7.05 -10.56 -29.29
C SER A 197 -6.06 -11.48 -30.00
N LYS A 198 -6.44 -12.07 -31.14
CA LYS A 198 -5.57 -12.98 -31.94
C LYS A 198 -4.29 -12.31 -32.40
N ALA A 199 -4.35 -11.03 -32.75
CA ALA A 199 -3.18 -10.26 -33.19
C ALA A 199 -2.06 -10.18 -32.12
N PHE A 200 -2.41 -10.29 -30.84
CA PHE A 200 -1.42 -10.38 -29.77
C PHE A 200 -0.79 -11.77 -29.73
N PHE A 201 -1.60 -12.83 -29.82
CA PHE A 201 -1.12 -14.20 -29.72
C PHE A 201 -0.30 -14.64 -30.94
N GLU A 202 -0.56 -14.09 -32.13
CA GLU A 202 0.24 -14.33 -33.34
C GLU A 202 1.70 -13.83 -33.23
N LYS A 203 1.99 -12.96 -32.24
CA LYS A 203 3.34 -12.42 -31.98
C LYS A 203 4.11 -13.19 -30.91
N GLN A 204 3.52 -14.20 -30.27
CA GLN A 204 4.13 -14.99 -29.18
C GLN A 204 4.96 -16.20 -29.75
#